data_f60f91cb7535e00a888a87e6bd6218dd
#
_entry.id   f60f91cb7535e00a888a87e6bd6218dd
#
_cell.length_a   1.000
_cell.length_b   1.000
_cell.length_c   1.000
_cell.angle_alpha   90.00
_cell.angle_beta   90.00
_cell.angle_gamma   90.00
#
_symmetry.space_group_name_H-M   'P 1'
#
loop_
_entity.id
_entity.type
_entity.pdbx_description
1 polymer ?
#
loop_
_entity_poly.entity_id
_entity_poly.type
_entity_poly.pdbx_seq_one_letter_code
_entity_poly.pdbx_strand_id
1 'polypeptide(L)'
;QEKNLLYLEPVNILLKDVVVNVMDANKIFVNVLNNRSKNYGDSAIQIIGFYRESIKKRRNYVSVLESIVDIQKMPFSIGIQDQVNILKGRKNADYTKLDTVNFKLEGGLFSALFIDLIKDPSNIFSENVFELYNFHFEDITQINDKQVLIISFKQKLSIEDPDPLYSGKLFIDAKSLAIISANFQLNVENRIKAGLIFTRRKPKGVVIYPTEVSYQIDYRQQNNKWIFSYSRGDISFKLNWNKWIFNTTYSTTFELVNTNWENQDSKLQINNQKLSPYVIMSDKISKSADVDFWGEYNIIEPEKSIESAIKKIKSKNLKGILIQ
;
A
#
# COMPACT_ATOMS: atom_id res chain seq x y z
N GLN A 1 26.45 47.80 17.31
CA GLN A 1 25.99 46.53 16.73
C GLN A 1 27.12 46.03 15.84
N GLU A 2 27.87 45.00 16.34
CA GLU A 2 28.90 44.32 15.56
C GLU A 2 28.22 43.41 14.54
N LYS A 3 28.56 43.64 13.25
CA LYS A 3 28.11 42.73 12.18
C LYS A 3 29.07 41.53 12.13
N ASN A 4 28.64 40.36 12.55
CA ASN A 4 29.36 39.12 12.32
C ASN A 4 29.26 38.76 10.83
N LEU A 5 30.34 38.89 10.10
CA LEU A 5 30.48 38.41 8.73
C LEU A 5 30.94 36.94 8.78
N LEU A 6 30.07 36.06 8.30
CA LEU A 6 30.39 34.65 8.14
C LEU A 6 30.96 34.42 6.74
N TYR A 7 32.23 34.03 6.65
CA TYR A 7 32.83 33.64 5.39
C TYR A 7 32.61 32.12 5.18
N LEU A 8 31.93 31.76 4.13
CA LEU A 8 31.77 30.38 3.69
C LEU A 8 32.79 30.11 2.58
N GLU A 9 33.74 29.20 2.82
CA GLU A 9 34.60 28.71 1.77
C GLU A 9 33.88 27.63 0.96
N PRO A 10 33.82 27.72 -0.36
CA PRO A 10 33.26 26.69 -1.20
C PRO A 10 34.14 25.44 -1.14
N VAL A 11 33.63 24.34 -0.59
CA VAL A 11 34.27 23.04 -0.67
C VAL A 11 33.90 22.42 -2.01
N ASN A 12 34.86 22.36 -2.93
CA ASN A 12 34.70 21.59 -4.17
C ASN A 12 34.76 20.09 -3.85
N ILE A 13 33.63 19.45 -3.78
CA ILE A 13 33.56 18.00 -3.75
C ILE A 13 33.76 17.53 -5.20
N LEU A 14 34.93 17.04 -5.51
CA LEU A 14 35.22 16.33 -6.76
C LEU A 14 34.34 15.05 -6.77
N LEU A 15 33.23 15.14 -7.45
CA LEU A 15 32.47 13.93 -7.82
C LEU A 15 33.36 13.12 -8.74
N LYS A 16 33.72 11.89 -8.35
CA LYS A 16 34.36 10.94 -9.27
C LYS A 16 33.48 10.80 -10.48
N ASP A 17 34.04 10.94 -11.66
CA ASP A 17 33.36 10.67 -12.92
C ASP A 17 32.73 9.28 -12.82
N VAL A 18 31.41 9.23 -12.65
CA VAL A 18 30.66 8.00 -12.79
C VAL A 18 30.57 7.76 -14.29
N VAL A 19 31.38 6.84 -14.79
CA VAL A 19 31.18 6.29 -16.13
C VAL A 19 29.80 5.62 -16.09
N VAL A 20 28.78 6.33 -16.55
CA VAL A 20 27.44 5.79 -16.76
C VAL A 20 27.55 4.84 -17.94
N ASN A 21 28.03 3.61 -17.69
CA ASN A 21 27.67 2.51 -18.56
C ASN A 21 26.15 2.50 -18.57
N VAL A 22 25.55 2.63 -19.73
CA VAL A 22 24.08 2.56 -19.91
C VAL A 22 23.63 1.26 -19.26
N MET A 23 23.18 1.35 -18.00
CA MET A 23 22.77 0.17 -17.26
C MET A 23 21.49 -0.35 -17.91
N ASP A 24 21.55 -1.58 -18.40
CA ASP A 24 20.39 -2.25 -18.99
C ASP A 24 19.36 -2.53 -17.90
N ALA A 25 18.30 -1.72 -17.86
CA ALA A 25 17.24 -1.82 -16.87
C ALA A 25 16.56 -3.18 -16.88
N ASN A 26 16.43 -3.83 -18.05
CA ASN A 26 15.86 -5.18 -18.14
C ASN A 26 16.76 -6.20 -17.43
N LYS A 27 18.08 -6.12 -17.64
CA LYS A 27 19.05 -6.99 -16.95
C LYS A 27 19.05 -6.77 -15.44
N ILE A 28 18.97 -5.51 -15.00
CA ILE A 28 18.87 -5.21 -13.56
C ILE A 28 17.61 -5.85 -12.99
N PHE A 29 16.45 -5.70 -13.64
CA PHE A 29 15.20 -6.28 -13.18
C PHE A 29 15.24 -7.80 -13.11
N VAL A 30 15.79 -8.46 -14.13
CA VAL A 30 16.01 -9.92 -14.11
C VAL A 30 16.90 -10.34 -12.94
N ASN A 31 17.99 -9.60 -12.69
CA ASN A 31 18.89 -9.89 -11.59
C ASN A 31 18.23 -9.67 -10.21
N VAL A 32 17.33 -8.69 -10.09
CA VAL A 32 16.50 -8.50 -8.89
C VAL A 32 15.68 -9.77 -8.60
N LEU A 33 15.00 -10.29 -9.60
CA LEU A 33 14.19 -11.52 -9.45
C LEU A 33 15.05 -12.75 -9.13
N ASN A 34 16.19 -12.90 -9.79
CA ASN A 34 17.12 -14.00 -9.55
C ASN A 34 17.76 -13.97 -8.16
N ASN A 35 17.96 -12.78 -7.58
CA ASN A 35 18.50 -12.62 -6.24
C ASN A 35 17.43 -12.61 -5.12
N ARG A 36 16.17 -12.87 -5.44
CA ARG A 36 15.04 -12.79 -4.50
C ARG A 36 15.26 -13.62 -3.24
N SER A 37 15.56 -14.91 -3.34
CA SER A 37 15.79 -15.77 -2.19
C SER A 37 17.02 -15.37 -1.36
N LYS A 38 18.06 -14.87 -2.04
CA LYS A 38 19.27 -14.38 -1.37
C LYS A 38 18.97 -13.13 -0.56
N ASN A 39 18.19 -12.21 -1.11
CA ASN A 39 17.97 -10.89 -0.51
C ASN A 39 16.87 -10.88 0.55
N TYR A 40 15.78 -11.63 0.35
CA TYR A 40 14.59 -11.52 1.23
C TYR A 40 14.40 -12.72 2.14
N GLY A 41 15.14 -13.79 1.91
CA GLY A 41 14.88 -15.05 2.61
C GLY A 41 13.62 -15.72 2.07
N ASP A 42 13.44 -16.99 2.44
CA ASP A 42 12.27 -17.78 2.04
C ASP A 42 11.83 -18.68 3.20
N SER A 43 11.61 -18.07 4.35
CA SER A 43 11.08 -18.69 5.56
C SER A 43 9.81 -17.98 6.01
N ALA A 44 8.98 -18.71 6.77
CA ALA A 44 7.83 -18.09 7.40
C ALA A 44 8.29 -17.08 8.47
N ILE A 45 7.69 -15.90 8.47
CA ILE A 45 7.93 -14.89 9.50
C ILE A 45 6.59 -14.42 10.08
N GLN A 46 6.59 -14.16 11.39
CA GLN A 46 5.45 -13.54 12.06
C GLN A 46 5.67 -12.04 12.18
N ILE A 47 4.65 -11.29 11.83
CA ILE A 47 4.64 -9.83 11.83
C ILE A 47 3.48 -9.35 12.67
N ILE A 48 3.74 -8.47 13.62
CA ILE A 48 2.70 -7.64 14.22
C ILE A 48 2.65 -6.32 13.45
N GLY A 49 1.51 -6.05 12.84
CA GLY A 49 1.31 -4.88 12.00
C GLY A 49 0.22 -3.95 12.52
N PHE A 50 0.37 -2.66 12.25
CA PHE A 50 -0.70 -1.69 12.36
C PHE A 50 -1.32 -1.44 11.00
N TYR A 51 -2.63 -1.67 10.90
CA TYR A 51 -3.42 -1.43 9.69
C TYR A 51 -4.39 -0.26 9.91
N ARG A 52 -4.43 0.65 8.97
CA ARG A 52 -5.42 1.74 8.89
C ARG A 52 -6.11 1.73 7.55
N GLU A 53 -7.43 1.92 7.57
CA GLU A 53 -8.26 2.15 6.40
C GLU A 53 -9.09 3.40 6.62
N SER A 54 -9.12 4.29 5.64
CA SER A 54 -9.97 5.48 5.68
C SER A 54 -10.75 5.64 4.39
N ILE A 55 -12.00 6.09 4.51
CA ILE A 55 -12.89 6.38 3.39
C ILE A 55 -13.29 7.84 3.47
N LYS A 56 -13.13 8.56 2.36
CA LYS A 56 -13.62 9.93 2.17
C LYS A 56 -14.75 9.92 1.14
N LYS A 57 -15.76 10.75 1.41
CA LYS A 57 -16.75 11.18 0.42
C LYS A 57 -16.43 12.63 0.06
N ARG A 58 -15.99 12.86 -1.17
CA ARG A 58 -15.40 14.14 -1.57
C ARG A 58 -14.19 14.48 -0.68
N ARG A 59 -14.26 15.55 0.12
CA ARG A 59 -13.19 16.00 1.04
C ARG A 59 -13.38 15.59 2.49
N ASN A 60 -14.49 14.90 2.82
CA ASN A 60 -14.83 14.57 4.22
C ASN A 60 -14.58 13.10 4.52
N TYR A 61 -13.87 12.81 5.59
CA TYR A 61 -13.78 11.45 6.12
C TYR A 61 -15.19 10.99 6.57
N VAL A 62 -15.56 9.81 6.11
CA VAL A 62 -16.83 9.15 6.48
C VAL A 62 -16.60 7.85 7.23
N SER A 63 -15.43 7.27 7.11
CA SER A 63 -15.01 6.11 7.90
C SER A 63 -13.50 6.15 8.14
N VAL A 64 -13.10 5.78 9.33
CA VAL A 64 -11.70 5.48 9.70
C VAL A 64 -11.73 4.21 10.54
N LEU A 65 -10.96 3.22 10.13
CA LEU A 65 -10.79 1.95 10.79
C LEU A 65 -9.29 1.76 11.05
N GLU A 66 -8.98 1.26 12.24
CA GLU A 66 -7.60 0.96 12.65
C GLU A 66 -7.58 -0.40 13.35
N SER A 67 -6.54 -1.18 13.12
CA SER A 67 -6.36 -2.47 13.80
C SER A 67 -4.90 -2.85 13.98
N ILE A 68 -4.65 -3.58 15.05
CA ILE A 68 -3.42 -4.38 15.21
C ILE A 68 -3.72 -5.76 14.65
N VAL A 69 -2.85 -6.22 13.79
CA VAL A 69 -2.98 -7.50 13.09
C VAL A 69 -1.75 -8.36 13.30
N ASP A 70 -1.99 -9.64 13.43
CA ASP A 70 -0.96 -10.68 13.44
C ASP A 70 -0.93 -11.34 12.06
N ILE A 71 0.19 -11.23 11.38
CA ILE A 71 0.38 -11.69 10.01
C ILE A 71 1.45 -12.76 10.00
N GLN A 72 1.09 -13.97 9.62
CA GLN A 72 2.04 -15.01 9.27
C GLN A 72 2.33 -14.89 7.77
N LYS A 73 3.46 -14.24 7.44
CA LYS A 73 3.93 -14.19 6.06
C LYS A 73 4.53 -15.54 5.70
N MET A 74 3.95 -16.15 4.68
CA MET A 74 4.36 -17.46 4.20
C MET A 74 5.52 -17.32 3.21
N PRO A 75 6.40 -18.34 3.10
CA PRO A 75 7.45 -18.36 2.09
C PRO A 75 6.88 -18.13 0.68
N PHE A 76 7.59 -17.39 -0.15
CA PHE A 76 7.13 -17.14 -1.53
C PHE A 76 7.30 -18.37 -2.42
N SER A 77 8.23 -19.28 -2.11
CA SER A 77 8.48 -20.51 -2.90
C SER A 77 7.34 -21.52 -2.87
N ILE A 78 6.53 -21.52 -1.80
CA ILE A 78 5.46 -22.53 -1.63
C ILE A 78 4.11 -22.08 -2.16
N GLY A 79 3.97 -20.83 -2.67
CA GLY A 79 2.72 -20.33 -3.26
C GLY A 79 1.53 -20.23 -2.29
N ILE A 80 1.75 -20.37 -0.99
CA ILE A 80 0.70 -20.28 0.03
C ILE A 80 0.48 -18.80 0.39
N GLN A 81 -0.81 -18.43 0.49
CA GLN A 81 -1.20 -17.09 0.88
C GLN A 81 -0.86 -16.80 2.34
N ASP A 82 -0.49 -15.54 2.63
CA ASP A 82 -0.27 -15.07 3.99
C ASP A 82 -1.53 -15.23 4.85
N GLN A 83 -1.35 -15.56 6.13
CA GLN A 83 -2.44 -15.72 7.08
C GLN A 83 -2.51 -14.51 7.98
N VAL A 84 -3.72 -14.07 8.30
CA VAL A 84 -3.93 -12.87 9.09
C VAL A 84 -4.98 -13.07 10.15
N ASN A 85 -4.72 -12.56 11.35
CA ASN A 85 -5.66 -12.45 12.46
C ASN A 85 -5.75 -11.01 12.94
N ILE A 86 -6.94 -10.59 13.42
CA ILE A 86 -7.11 -9.31 14.10
C ILE A 86 -6.86 -9.53 15.58
N LEU A 87 -5.88 -8.83 16.15
CA LEU A 87 -5.62 -8.81 17.60
C LEU A 87 -6.48 -7.77 18.29
N LYS A 88 -6.56 -6.57 17.72
CA LYS A 88 -7.31 -5.46 18.26
C LYS A 88 -7.74 -4.51 17.15
N GLY A 89 -8.90 -3.89 17.26
CA GLY A 89 -9.35 -2.96 16.23
C GLY A 89 -10.42 -2.02 16.71
N ARG A 90 -10.45 -0.83 16.11
CA ARG A 90 -11.50 0.17 16.34
C ARG A 90 -11.94 0.78 15.03
N LYS A 91 -13.20 1.21 14.94
CA LYS A 91 -13.69 1.98 13.81
C LYS A 91 -14.54 3.17 14.25
N ASN A 92 -14.45 4.22 13.47
CA ASN A 92 -15.27 5.40 13.54
C ASN A 92 -15.91 5.64 12.18
N ALA A 93 -17.24 5.58 12.07
CA ALA A 93 -17.95 5.75 10.81
C ALA A 93 -19.18 6.63 10.98
N ASP A 94 -19.40 7.54 10.02
CA ASP A 94 -20.60 8.37 9.89
C ASP A 94 -21.52 7.72 8.84
N TYR A 95 -22.38 6.82 9.30
CA TYR A 95 -23.30 6.07 8.43
C TYR A 95 -24.34 6.95 7.73
N THR A 96 -24.59 8.16 8.22
CA THR A 96 -25.54 9.09 7.57
C THR A 96 -24.99 9.65 6.25
N LYS A 97 -23.67 9.59 6.07
CA LYS A 97 -22.97 10.06 4.87
C LYS A 97 -22.54 8.96 3.93
N LEU A 98 -22.47 7.73 4.42
CA LEU A 98 -22.16 6.54 3.62
C LEU A 98 -23.36 6.09 2.79
N ASP A 99 -24.16 6.95 2.24
CA ASP A 99 -25.32 6.70 1.38
C ASP A 99 -25.74 5.22 1.25
N THR A 100 -26.85 4.95 0.56
CA THR A 100 -27.37 3.63 0.19
C THR A 100 -26.39 2.72 -0.57
N VAL A 101 -25.28 3.25 -1.07
CA VAL A 101 -24.12 2.46 -1.53
C VAL A 101 -23.24 2.24 -0.31
N ASN A 102 -23.39 1.08 0.32
CA ASN A 102 -22.41 0.60 1.28
C ASN A 102 -21.06 0.41 0.59
N PHE A 103 -20.31 1.53 0.42
CA PHE A 103 -18.96 1.46 -0.09
C PHE A 103 -18.09 0.81 0.99
N LYS A 104 -17.77 -0.46 0.79
CA LYS A 104 -16.92 -1.24 1.67
C LYS A 104 -15.72 -1.68 0.87
N LEU A 105 -14.54 -1.50 1.41
CA LEU A 105 -13.32 -2.03 0.82
C LEU A 105 -13.24 -3.52 1.14
N GLU A 106 -13.50 -4.36 0.14
CA GLU A 106 -13.32 -5.81 0.25
C GLU A 106 -11.82 -6.14 0.16
N GLY A 107 -11.36 -6.94 1.10
CA GLY A 107 -9.95 -7.39 1.13
C GLY A 107 -8.93 -6.32 1.49
N GLY A 108 -9.32 -5.16 2.05
CA GLY A 108 -8.44 -4.02 2.27
C GLY A 108 -7.07 -4.35 2.88
N LEU A 109 -7.03 -5.16 3.95
CA LEU A 109 -5.79 -5.65 4.54
C LEU A 109 -5.04 -6.59 3.59
N PHE A 110 -5.74 -7.51 2.92
CA PHE A 110 -5.12 -8.38 1.92
C PHE A 110 -4.69 -7.62 0.67
N SER A 111 -5.37 -6.51 0.32
CA SER A 111 -4.90 -5.62 -0.74
C SER A 111 -3.54 -5.00 -0.40
N ALA A 112 -3.31 -4.68 0.89
CA ALA A 112 -2.02 -4.18 1.37
C ALA A 112 -0.91 -5.24 1.29
N LEU A 113 -1.24 -6.53 1.42
CA LEU A 113 -0.31 -7.65 1.26
C LEU A 113 -0.16 -8.08 -0.22
N PHE A 114 -1.22 -7.91 -1.02
CA PHE A 114 -1.25 -8.29 -2.45
C PHE A 114 -0.24 -7.51 -3.29
N ILE A 115 0.05 -6.27 -2.93
CA ILE A 115 1.02 -5.43 -3.63
C ILE A 115 2.48 -5.74 -3.29
N ASP A 116 2.75 -6.75 -2.46
CA ASP A 116 4.10 -7.20 -2.13
C ASP A 116 4.79 -7.82 -3.35
N LEU A 117 5.61 -7.03 -4.04
CA LEU A 117 6.36 -7.41 -5.25
C LEU A 117 7.28 -8.61 -5.04
N ILE A 118 7.68 -8.86 -3.80
CA ILE A 118 8.58 -9.95 -3.45
C ILE A 118 7.81 -11.23 -3.18
N LYS A 119 6.65 -11.12 -2.58
CA LYS A 119 5.81 -12.29 -2.31
C LYS A 119 5.30 -12.91 -3.60
N ASP A 120 4.74 -12.09 -4.47
CA ASP A 120 4.26 -12.52 -5.77
C ASP A 120 4.40 -11.40 -6.82
N PRO A 121 5.52 -11.39 -7.56
CA PRO A 121 5.72 -10.39 -8.63
C PRO A 121 4.63 -10.41 -9.70
N SER A 122 3.98 -11.55 -9.93
CA SER A 122 2.96 -11.70 -10.98
C SER A 122 1.70 -10.89 -10.73
N ASN A 123 1.47 -10.46 -9.50
CA ASN A 123 0.37 -9.56 -9.15
C ASN A 123 0.49 -8.17 -9.82
N ILE A 124 1.72 -7.74 -10.11
CA ILE A 124 2.03 -6.45 -10.71
C ILE A 124 2.64 -6.63 -12.11
N PHE A 125 3.53 -7.60 -12.27
CA PHE A 125 4.20 -7.91 -13.50
C PHE A 125 3.75 -9.29 -13.98
N SER A 126 3.10 -9.37 -15.14
CA SER A 126 2.74 -10.66 -15.76
C SER A 126 3.98 -11.47 -16.13
N GLU A 127 3.80 -12.75 -16.46
CA GLU A 127 4.88 -13.62 -16.94
C GLU A 127 5.58 -13.02 -18.17
N ASN A 128 4.83 -12.33 -19.05
CA ASN A 128 5.35 -11.66 -20.24
C ASN A 128 5.76 -10.21 -19.98
N VAL A 129 6.42 -9.96 -18.86
CA VAL A 129 6.72 -8.59 -18.37
C VAL A 129 7.40 -7.71 -19.43
N PHE A 130 8.36 -8.24 -20.20
CA PHE A 130 9.10 -7.48 -21.21
C PHE A 130 8.31 -7.29 -22.53
N GLU A 131 7.23 -8.01 -22.74
CA GLU A 131 6.30 -7.75 -23.84
C GLU A 131 5.35 -6.60 -23.51
N LEU A 132 4.95 -6.48 -22.25
CA LEU A 132 3.96 -5.53 -21.78
C LEU A 132 4.55 -4.23 -21.25
N TYR A 133 5.79 -4.24 -20.78
CA TYR A 133 6.43 -3.11 -20.12
C TYR A 133 7.73 -2.68 -20.80
N ASN A 134 8.00 -1.38 -20.78
CA ASN A 134 9.31 -0.79 -21.01
C ASN A 134 9.94 -0.45 -19.66
N PHE A 135 11.13 -0.96 -19.42
CA PHE A 135 11.96 -0.57 -18.26
C PHE A 135 13.02 0.43 -18.70
N HIS A 136 13.22 1.45 -17.90
CA HIS A 136 14.20 2.48 -18.17
C HIS A 136 15.02 2.78 -16.89
N PHE A 137 16.34 2.79 -17.02
CA PHE A 137 17.21 3.27 -15.95
C PHE A 137 17.15 4.80 -15.92
N GLU A 138 16.80 5.36 -14.77
CA GLU A 138 16.64 6.82 -14.61
C GLU A 138 17.83 7.46 -13.96
N ASP A 139 18.28 6.95 -12.80
CA ASP A 139 19.27 7.62 -11.98
C ASP A 139 19.88 6.71 -10.92
N ILE A 140 20.92 7.20 -10.28
CA ILE A 140 21.49 6.65 -9.04
C ILE A 140 21.37 7.72 -7.96
N THR A 141 20.76 7.35 -6.84
CA THR A 141 20.65 8.22 -5.66
C THR A 141 21.26 7.58 -4.43
N GLN A 142 21.26 8.29 -3.33
CA GLN A 142 21.73 7.79 -2.04
C GLN A 142 20.59 7.86 -1.02
N ILE A 143 20.29 6.74 -0.38
CA ILE A 143 19.28 6.62 0.68
C ILE A 143 19.93 5.90 1.86
N ASN A 144 19.99 6.55 3.03
CA ASN A 144 20.60 5.98 4.25
C ASN A 144 22.00 5.38 3.98
N ASP A 145 22.89 6.16 3.37
CA ASP A 145 24.27 5.81 3.01
C ASP A 145 24.42 4.65 2.01
N LYS A 146 23.34 4.20 1.39
CA LYS A 146 23.36 3.18 0.34
C LYS A 146 23.12 3.81 -1.03
N GLN A 147 23.89 3.36 -2.03
CA GLN A 147 23.60 3.69 -3.41
C GLN A 147 22.35 2.93 -3.87
N VAL A 148 21.43 3.65 -4.48
CA VAL A 148 20.13 3.14 -4.94
C VAL A 148 19.95 3.44 -6.41
N LEU A 149 19.73 2.40 -7.19
CA LEU A 149 19.37 2.49 -8.61
C LEU A 149 17.88 2.80 -8.72
N ILE A 150 17.52 3.74 -9.57
CA ILE A 150 16.13 4.07 -9.86
C ILE A 150 15.81 3.54 -11.26
N ILE A 151 14.84 2.62 -11.33
CA ILE A 151 14.31 2.09 -12.58
C ILE A 151 12.84 2.45 -12.68
N SER A 152 12.44 3.11 -13.76
CA SER A 152 11.03 3.25 -14.09
C SER A 152 10.56 2.09 -14.95
N PHE A 153 9.28 1.78 -14.84
CA PHE A 153 8.59 0.86 -15.71
C PHE A 153 7.27 1.46 -16.19
N LYS A 154 6.92 1.21 -17.43
CA LYS A 154 5.75 1.78 -18.07
C LYS A 154 5.11 0.79 -19.02
N GLN A 155 3.78 0.70 -19.02
CA GLN A 155 3.02 -0.07 -19.98
C GLN A 155 3.36 0.38 -21.42
N LYS A 156 3.55 -0.55 -22.35
CA LYS A 156 3.72 -0.25 -23.77
C LYS A 156 2.42 0.24 -24.38
N LEU A 157 2.50 1.30 -25.18
CA LEU A 157 1.33 1.96 -25.77
C LEU A 157 0.77 1.29 -27.04
N SER A 158 1.40 0.22 -27.52
CA SER A 158 1.11 -0.41 -28.81
C SER A 158 -0.10 -1.34 -28.86
N ILE A 159 -0.88 -1.40 -27.78
CA ILE A 159 -2.01 -2.34 -27.68
C ILE A 159 -3.29 -1.55 -27.81
N GLU A 160 -4.10 -1.84 -28.84
CA GLU A 160 -5.47 -1.35 -28.92
C GLU A 160 -6.28 -1.91 -27.74
N ASP A 161 -6.93 -1.02 -26.96
CA ASP A 161 -7.73 -1.35 -25.78
C ASP A 161 -6.96 -2.16 -24.71
N PRO A 162 -5.84 -1.63 -24.16
CA PRO A 162 -4.99 -2.36 -23.25
C PRO A 162 -5.70 -2.69 -21.94
N ASP A 163 -5.34 -3.81 -21.34
CA ASP A 163 -5.71 -4.09 -19.96
C ASP A 163 -5.07 -3.07 -19.03
N PRO A 164 -5.72 -2.71 -17.91
CA PRO A 164 -5.16 -1.82 -16.92
C PRO A 164 -3.90 -2.43 -16.31
N LEU A 165 -2.74 -1.93 -16.72
CA LEU A 165 -1.44 -2.34 -16.21
C LEU A 165 -0.84 -1.21 -15.37
N TYR A 166 0.26 -1.52 -14.69
CA TYR A 166 0.90 -0.58 -13.78
C TYR A 166 2.01 0.22 -14.47
N SER A 167 2.33 1.37 -13.89
CA SER A 167 3.53 2.15 -14.23
C SER A 167 4.10 2.75 -12.96
N GLY A 168 5.43 2.91 -12.87
CA GLY A 168 6.02 3.42 -11.64
C GLY A 168 7.52 3.36 -11.62
N LYS A 169 8.07 3.38 -10.38
CA LYS A 169 9.51 3.35 -10.12
C LYS A 169 9.83 2.28 -9.08
N LEU A 170 10.93 1.60 -9.34
CA LEU A 170 11.60 0.68 -8.41
C LEU A 170 12.87 1.33 -7.89
N PHE A 171 13.06 1.32 -6.59
CA PHE A 171 14.26 1.75 -5.92
C PHE A 171 15.02 0.50 -5.48
N ILE A 172 16.23 0.32 -6.00
CA ILE A 172 16.98 -0.92 -5.91
C ILE A 172 18.33 -0.66 -5.26
N ASP A 173 18.65 -1.36 -4.19
CA ASP A 173 19.99 -1.30 -3.58
C ASP A 173 21.04 -1.76 -4.57
N ALA A 174 21.99 -0.90 -4.91
CA ALA A 174 22.98 -1.14 -5.97
C ALA A 174 23.90 -2.34 -5.65
N LYS A 175 24.13 -2.64 -4.38
CA LYS A 175 25.02 -3.72 -3.94
C LYS A 175 24.37 -5.09 -3.97
N SER A 176 23.17 -5.20 -3.43
CA SER A 176 22.46 -6.47 -3.30
C SER A 176 21.50 -6.75 -4.46
N LEU A 177 21.14 -5.72 -5.23
CA LEU A 177 20.07 -5.74 -6.21
C LEU A 177 18.70 -6.10 -5.59
N ALA A 178 18.48 -5.69 -4.35
CA ALA A 178 17.19 -5.82 -3.70
C ALA A 178 16.32 -4.59 -4.00
N ILE A 179 15.04 -4.77 -4.30
CA ILE A 179 14.06 -3.68 -4.25
C ILE A 179 13.92 -3.25 -2.79
N ILE A 180 14.15 -1.98 -2.50
CA ILE A 180 14.01 -1.42 -1.17
C ILE A 180 12.72 -0.62 -1.03
N SER A 181 12.21 -0.09 -2.14
CA SER A 181 10.95 0.61 -2.23
C SER A 181 10.39 0.53 -3.66
N ALA A 182 9.10 0.65 -3.80
CA ALA A 182 8.45 0.85 -5.09
C ALA A 182 7.24 1.77 -4.94
N ASN A 183 7.08 2.67 -5.93
CA ASN A 183 5.92 3.54 -6.07
C ASN A 183 5.33 3.31 -7.46
N PHE A 184 4.06 2.95 -7.55
CA PHE A 184 3.44 2.65 -8.82
C PHE A 184 1.94 2.96 -8.83
N GLN A 185 1.41 3.12 -10.03
CA GLN A 185 0.02 3.46 -10.26
C GLN A 185 -0.58 2.56 -11.35
N LEU A 186 -1.87 2.30 -11.23
CA LEU A 186 -2.63 1.56 -12.23
C LEU A 186 -3.07 2.51 -13.36
N ASN A 187 -2.95 2.07 -14.60
CA ASN A 187 -3.58 2.78 -15.73
C ASN A 187 -5.10 2.63 -15.63
N VAL A 188 -5.81 3.75 -15.47
CA VAL A 188 -7.27 3.81 -15.33
C VAL A 188 -7.96 4.47 -16.54
N GLU A 189 -7.27 4.65 -17.67
CA GLU A 189 -7.81 5.25 -18.89
C GLU A 189 -8.99 4.43 -19.42
N ASN A 190 -8.86 3.11 -19.47
CA ASN A 190 -9.99 2.23 -19.73
C ASN A 190 -10.82 2.02 -18.47
N ARG A 191 -11.79 2.93 -18.25
CA ARG A 191 -12.63 2.95 -17.04
C ARG A 191 -13.43 1.67 -16.84
N ILE A 192 -13.83 1.00 -17.93
CA ILE A 192 -14.63 -0.23 -17.85
C ILE A 192 -13.77 -1.36 -17.31
N LYS A 193 -12.62 -1.62 -17.94
CA LYS A 193 -11.69 -2.66 -17.51
C LYS A 193 -11.13 -2.38 -16.11
N ALA A 194 -10.69 -1.14 -15.85
CA ALA A 194 -10.22 -0.75 -14.53
C ALA A 194 -11.32 -0.88 -13.45
N GLY A 195 -12.58 -0.60 -13.79
CA GLY A 195 -13.71 -0.79 -12.89
C GLY A 195 -13.93 -2.25 -12.49
N LEU A 196 -13.68 -3.20 -13.38
CA LEU A 196 -13.83 -4.64 -13.10
C LEU A 196 -12.83 -5.15 -12.05
N ILE A 197 -11.65 -4.54 -11.96
CA ILE A 197 -10.64 -4.92 -10.94
C ILE A 197 -11.16 -4.69 -9.52
N PHE A 198 -11.92 -3.59 -9.31
CA PHE A 198 -12.34 -3.17 -7.97
C PHE A 198 -13.80 -3.46 -7.64
N THR A 199 -14.62 -3.81 -8.64
CA THR A 199 -16.07 -3.87 -8.46
C THR A 199 -16.59 -5.28 -8.72
N ARG A 200 -16.78 -6.08 -7.67
CA ARG A 200 -17.40 -7.41 -7.77
C ARG A 200 -18.92 -7.33 -7.70
N ARG A 201 -19.45 -6.45 -6.87
CA ARG A 201 -20.89 -6.24 -6.68
C ARG A 201 -21.21 -4.75 -6.64
N LYS A 202 -22.19 -4.33 -7.40
CA LYS A 202 -22.66 -2.94 -7.42
C LYS A 202 -24.18 -2.90 -7.40
N PRO A 203 -24.80 -1.86 -6.84
CA PRO A 203 -26.24 -1.66 -6.93
C PRO A 203 -26.70 -1.53 -8.38
N LYS A 204 -27.95 -1.92 -8.65
CA LYS A 204 -28.54 -1.80 -9.97
C LYS A 204 -28.62 -0.32 -10.39
N GLY A 205 -28.17 0.01 -11.59
CA GLY A 205 -28.17 1.40 -12.09
C GLY A 205 -27.02 2.29 -11.57
N VAL A 206 -25.97 1.69 -10.99
CA VAL A 206 -24.75 2.41 -10.60
C VAL A 206 -23.58 2.00 -11.48
N VAL A 207 -22.85 2.98 -11.99
CA VAL A 207 -21.54 2.80 -12.64
C VAL A 207 -20.46 3.29 -11.69
N ILE A 208 -19.52 2.40 -11.36
CA ILE A 208 -18.39 2.68 -10.48
C ILE A 208 -17.12 2.42 -11.26
N TYR A 209 -16.20 3.37 -11.27
CA TYR A 209 -14.89 3.20 -11.88
C TYR A 209 -13.83 4.01 -11.13
N PRO A 210 -12.58 3.50 -11.06
CA PRO A 210 -11.49 4.23 -10.48
C PRO A 210 -11.09 5.41 -11.36
N THR A 211 -10.66 6.49 -10.75
CA THR A 211 -10.10 7.68 -11.42
C THR A 211 -8.63 7.86 -11.14
N GLU A 212 -8.15 7.28 -10.05
CA GLU A 212 -6.77 7.28 -9.63
C GLU A 212 -6.53 6.09 -8.73
N VAL A 213 -5.42 5.39 -8.95
CA VAL A 213 -4.99 4.25 -8.13
C VAL A 213 -3.48 4.30 -8.02
N SER A 214 -2.97 4.49 -6.83
CA SER A 214 -1.54 4.53 -6.56
C SER A 214 -1.18 3.68 -5.37
N TYR A 215 0.03 3.11 -5.41
CA TYR A 215 0.55 2.22 -4.39
C TYR A 215 1.98 2.57 -4.04
N GLN A 216 2.32 2.34 -2.79
CA GLN A 216 3.69 2.37 -2.28
C GLN A 216 3.94 1.10 -1.50
N ILE A 217 5.15 0.56 -1.62
CA ILE A 217 5.64 -0.53 -0.80
C ILE A 217 7.09 -0.28 -0.43
N ASP A 218 7.45 -0.55 0.83
CA ASP A 218 8.80 -0.40 1.34
C ASP A 218 9.25 -1.68 2.05
N TYR A 219 10.52 -1.96 1.90
CA TYR A 219 11.22 -3.06 2.58
C TYR A 219 12.32 -2.48 3.46
N ARG A 220 12.57 -3.09 4.60
CA ARG A 220 13.70 -2.72 5.45
C ARG A 220 14.62 -3.89 5.69
N GLN A 221 15.89 -3.60 5.91
CA GLN A 221 16.89 -4.62 6.14
C GLN A 221 16.97 -4.99 7.62
N GLN A 222 16.95 -6.31 7.89
CA GLN A 222 17.22 -6.88 9.18
C GLN A 222 17.97 -8.20 9.01
N ASN A 223 18.99 -8.44 9.84
CA ASN A 223 19.82 -9.65 9.78
C ASN A 223 20.27 -9.99 8.35
N ASN A 224 20.71 -8.98 7.60
CA ASN A 224 21.11 -9.06 6.19
C ASN A 224 20.03 -9.54 5.21
N LYS A 225 18.76 -9.56 5.61
CA LYS A 225 17.62 -9.82 4.74
C LYS A 225 16.72 -8.60 4.67
N TRP A 226 16.12 -8.39 3.50
CA TRP A 226 15.09 -7.38 3.33
C TRP A 226 13.73 -7.98 3.67
N ILE A 227 12.94 -7.26 4.44
CA ILE A 227 11.64 -7.71 4.95
C ILE A 227 10.60 -6.65 4.62
N PHE A 228 9.40 -7.10 4.24
CA PHE A 228 8.24 -6.23 4.08
C PHE A 228 8.07 -5.35 5.32
N SER A 229 7.98 -4.04 5.14
CA SER A 229 7.86 -3.09 6.26
C SER A 229 6.66 -2.17 6.17
N TYR A 230 6.28 -1.75 4.98
CA TYR A 230 5.18 -0.81 4.76
C TYR A 230 4.50 -1.06 3.44
N SER A 231 3.19 -0.88 3.40
CA SER A 231 2.45 -0.72 2.17
C SER A 231 1.31 0.27 2.32
N ARG A 232 1.01 0.98 1.25
CA ARG A 232 -0.06 1.95 1.15
C ARG A 232 -0.73 1.86 -0.21
N GLY A 233 -2.05 2.04 -0.23
CA GLY A 233 -2.80 2.24 -1.46
C GLY A 233 -3.76 3.41 -1.31
N ASP A 234 -3.75 4.30 -2.29
CA ASP A 234 -4.69 5.42 -2.44
C ASP A 234 -5.52 5.19 -3.69
N ILE A 235 -6.84 5.08 -3.53
CA ILE A 235 -7.76 4.75 -4.62
C ILE A 235 -8.91 5.74 -4.62
N SER A 236 -9.13 6.41 -5.74
CA SER A 236 -10.24 7.33 -5.95
C SER A 236 -11.24 6.76 -6.94
N PHE A 237 -12.53 6.83 -6.62
CA PHE A 237 -13.61 6.31 -7.44
C PHE A 237 -14.64 7.38 -7.77
N LYS A 238 -15.19 7.33 -8.97
CA LYS A 238 -16.43 8.03 -9.32
C LYS A 238 -17.60 7.05 -9.34
N LEU A 239 -18.69 7.47 -8.71
CA LEU A 239 -19.98 6.80 -8.71
C LEU A 239 -20.96 7.61 -9.50
N ASN A 240 -21.49 7.04 -10.59
CA ASN A 240 -22.51 7.64 -11.43
C ASN A 240 -23.81 6.86 -11.25
N TRP A 241 -24.87 7.54 -10.88
CA TRP A 241 -26.21 6.98 -10.82
C TRP A 241 -26.96 7.28 -12.11
N ASN A 242 -27.46 6.28 -12.81
CA ASN A 242 -28.17 6.47 -14.09
C ASN A 242 -29.40 7.41 -14.02
N LYS A 243 -29.88 7.69 -12.80
CA LYS A 243 -31.03 8.56 -12.56
C LYS A 243 -30.68 9.96 -12.02
N TRP A 244 -29.40 10.23 -11.72
CA TRP A 244 -28.97 11.46 -11.06
C TRP A 244 -27.91 12.17 -11.88
N ILE A 245 -28.06 13.48 -12.03
CA ILE A 245 -27.10 14.33 -12.75
C ILE A 245 -25.77 14.49 -11.97
N PHE A 246 -25.75 14.14 -10.68
CA PHE A 246 -24.60 14.38 -9.80
C PHE A 246 -23.77 13.13 -9.56
N ASN A 247 -22.49 13.24 -9.92
CA ASN A 247 -21.46 12.25 -9.62
C ASN A 247 -20.93 12.45 -8.21
N THR A 248 -20.72 11.36 -7.49
CA THR A 248 -20.06 11.40 -6.19
C THR A 248 -18.67 10.76 -6.29
N THR A 249 -17.67 11.44 -5.72
CA THR A 249 -16.32 10.90 -5.59
C THR A 249 -16.12 10.33 -4.20
N TYR A 250 -15.62 9.10 -4.16
CA TYR A 250 -15.10 8.46 -2.96
C TYR A 250 -13.63 8.21 -3.13
N SER A 251 -12.86 8.36 -2.07
CA SER A 251 -11.48 7.89 -2.03
C SER A 251 -11.27 7.03 -0.79
N THR A 252 -10.50 5.99 -0.96
CA THR A 252 -10.07 5.12 0.13
C THR A 252 -8.56 5.08 0.17
N THR A 253 -8.03 5.13 1.38
CA THR A 253 -6.62 4.91 1.65
C THR A 253 -6.51 3.75 2.61
N PHE A 254 -5.64 2.80 2.32
CA PHE A 254 -5.22 1.80 3.28
C PHE A 254 -3.70 1.88 3.50
N GLU A 255 -3.29 1.58 4.73
CA GLU A 255 -1.89 1.54 5.14
C GLU A 255 -1.66 0.32 6.03
N LEU A 256 -0.57 -0.38 5.80
CA LEU A 256 -0.10 -1.46 6.66
C LEU A 256 1.36 -1.21 7.00
N VAL A 257 1.67 -1.10 8.29
CA VAL A 257 3.02 -0.94 8.81
C VAL A 257 3.38 -2.13 9.67
N ASN A 258 4.52 -2.69 9.42
CA ASN A 258 5.12 -3.70 10.27
C ASN A 258 5.74 -3.03 11.50
N THR A 259 5.16 -3.26 12.68
CA THR A 259 5.59 -2.66 13.95
C THR A 259 6.51 -3.56 14.76
N ASN A 260 6.39 -4.87 14.59
CA ASN A 260 7.27 -5.86 15.20
C ASN A 260 7.26 -7.15 14.36
N TRP A 261 8.36 -7.91 14.38
CA TRP A 261 8.43 -9.22 13.72
C TRP A 261 9.38 -10.15 14.45
N GLU A 262 9.10 -11.44 14.31
CA GLU A 262 9.91 -12.53 14.85
C GLU A 262 10.13 -13.58 13.76
N ASN A 263 11.34 -14.13 13.69
CA ASN A 263 11.60 -15.32 12.89
C ASN A 263 10.95 -16.51 13.58
N GLN A 264 10.02 -17.15 12.92
CA GLN A 264 9.51 -18.43 13.39
C GLN A 264 10.40 -19.56 12.87
N ASP A 265 11.34 -20.00 13.70
CA ASP A 265 12.20 -21.15 13.40
C ASP A 265 11.45 -22.50 13.48
N SER A 266 10.16 -22.52 13.78
CA SER A 266 9.46 -23.77 14.01
C SER A 266 7.98 -23.73 13.69
N LYS A 267 7.58 -24.73 12.91
CA LYS A 267 6.22 -25.22 12.67
C LYS A 267 5.21 -24.15 12.27
N LEU A 268 4.98 -24.05 10.97
CA LEU A 268 3.81 -23.40 10.38
C LEU A 268 2.57 -23.77 11.21
N GLN A 269 2.16 -22.91 12.12
CA GLN A 269 0.91 -23.11 12.84
C GLN A 269 -0.21 -22.62 11.92
N ILE A 270 -0.93 -23.58 11.35
CA ILE A 270 -2.15 -23.27 10.61
C ILE A 270 -3.20 -22.90 11.67
N ASN A 271 -3.46 -21.61 11.83
CA ASN A 271 -4.47 -21.13 12.76
C ASN A 271 -5.87 -21.25 12.10
N ASN A 272 -6.81 -21.88 12.80
CA ASN A 272 -8.19 -22.06 12.33
C ASN A 272 -9.02 -20.76 12.32
N GLN A 273 -8.51 -19.66 12.87
CA GLN A 273 -9.21 -18.37 12.96
C GLN A 273 -8.75 -17.34 11.93
N LYS A 274 -8.07 -17.77 10.87
CA LYS A 274 -7.59 -16.87 9.82
C LYS A 274 -8.71 -16.11 9.11
N LEU A 275 -8.45 -14.85 8.79
CA LEU A 275 -9.34 -14.04 7.99
C LEU A 275 -9.40 -14.54 6.54
N SER A 276 -10.58 -14.40 5.93
CA SER A 276 -10.74 -14.61 4.49
C SER A 276 -10.06 -13.48 3.71
N PRO A 277 -9.45 -13.76 2.54
CA PRO A 277 -8.94 -12.73 1.63
C PRO A 277 -9.97 -11.71 1.18
N TYR A 278 -11.24 -12.07 1.26
CA TYR A 278 -12.38 -11.23 0.90
C TYR A 278 -13.03 -10.55 2.11
N VAL A 279 -12.30 -10.49 3.24
CA VAL A 279 -12.82 -9.89 4.45
C VAL A 279 -13.13 -8.40 4.25
N ILE A 280 -14.25 -7.98 4.75
CA ILE A 280 -14.56 -6.57 4.94
C ILE A 280 -14.20 -6.23 6.38
N MET A 281 -13.07 -5.53 6.57
CA MET A 281 -12.54 -5.25 7.90
C MET A 281 -13.54 -4.51 8.79
N SER A 282 -14.33 -3.60 8.21
CA SER A 282 -15.36 -2.87 8.93
C SER A 282 -16.50 -3.74 9.49
N ASP A 283 -16.68 -4.97 9.00
CA ASP A 283 -17.66 -5.91 9.53
C ASP A 283 -17.11 -6.76 10.69
N LYS A 284 -15.78 -6.81 10.82
CA LYS A 284 -15.10 -7.57 11.88
C LYS A 284 -14.72 -6.72 13.10
N ILE A 285 -14.71 -5.40 12.95
CA ILE A 285 -14.24 -4.47 13.98
C ILE A 285 -15.41 -3.66 14.52
N SER A 286 -15.55 -3.65 15.84
CA SER A 286 -16.59 -2.89 16.56
C SER A 286 -16.17 -1.43 16.78
N LYS A 287 -17.13 -0.58 17.12
CA LYS A 287 -16.86 0.79 17.59
C LYS A 287 -16.19 0.72 18.97
N SER A 288 -15.13 1.48 19.16
CA SER A 288 -14.53 1.68 20.49
C SER A 288 -14.40 3.17 20.78
N ALA A 289 -14.70 3.54 22.02
CA ALA A 289 -14.58 4.89 22.55
C ALA A 289 -13.40 5.06 23.52
N ASP A 290 -12.67 3.99 23.81
CA ASP A 290 -11.58 3.97 24.77
C ASP A 290 -10.43 4.90 24.34
N VAL A 291 -9.93 5.70 25.28
CA VAL A 291 -8.86 6.68 25.04
C VAL A 291 -7.50 5.99 24.99
N ASP A 292 -7.30 4.99 25.86
CA ASP A 292 -6.07 4.18 25.92
C ASP A 292 -6.21 2.84 25.18
N PHE A 293 -6.91 2.89 24.07
CA PHE A 293 -7.30 1.68 23.34
C PHE A 293 -6.10 0.83 22.90
N TRP A 294 -4.97 1.44 22.54
CA TRP A 294 -3.86 0.70 21.95
C TRP A 294 -2.95 0.03 23.00
N GLY A 295 -2.86 0.59 24.22
CA GLY A 295 -1.99 0.07 25.28
C GLY A 295 -0.52 0.06 24.84
N GLU A 296 0.13 -1.09 24.92
CA GLU A 296 1.55 -1.28 24.58
C GLU A 296 1.84 -1.42 23.07
N TYR A 297 0.80 -1.48 22.23
CA TYR A 297 1.01 -1.63 20.79
C TYR A 297 1.55 -0.36 20.14
N ASN A 298 2.57 -0.52 19.30
CA ASN A 298 3.06 0.55 18.46
C ASN A 298 2.04 0.84 17.35
N ILE A 299 1.72 2.12 17.16
CA ILE A 299 0.79 2.59 16.14
C ILE A 299 1.41 3.70 15.31
N ILE A 300 0.84 3.94 14.13
CA ILE A 300 1.10 5.18 13.40
C ILE A 300 0.18 6.26 13.95
N GLU A 301 0.75 7.35 14.41
CA GLU A 301 -0.07 8.51 14.80
C GLU A 301 -0.89 9.00 13.60
N PRO A 302 -2.18 9.27 13.78
CA PRO A 302 -3.01 9.78 12.72
C PRO A 302 -2.59 11.21 12.34
N GLU A 303 -2.58 11.52 11.05
CA GLU A 303 -2.49 12.90 10.59
C GLU A 303 -3.57 13.77 11.27
N LYS A 304 -3.29 15.07 11.46
CA LYS A 304 -4.24 16.02 12.08
C LYS A 304 -5.63 16.01 11.44
N SER A 305 -5.68 15.78 10.13
CA SER A 305 -6.93 15.67 9.35
C SER A 305 -7.75 14.43 9.77
N ILE A 306 -7.10 13.30 9.97
CA ILE A 306 -7.73 12.04 10.43
C ILE A 306 -8.17 12.18 11.88
N GLU A 307 -7.31 12.71 12.73
CA GLU A 307 -7.62 12.92 14.15
C GLU A 307 -8.86 13.84 14.35
N SER A 308 -8.90 14.95 13.60
CA SER A 308 -10.03 15.87 13.60
C SER A 308 -11.31 15.20 13.08
N ALA A 309 -11.20 14.34 12.07
CA ALA A 309 -12.33 13.59 11.54
C ALA A 309 -12.86 12.56 12.55
N ILE A 310 -11.98 11.83 13.25
CA ILE A 310 -12.36 10.90 14.30
C ILE A 310 -13.13 11.63 15.42
N LYS A 311 -12.61 12.76 15.90
CA LYS A 311 -13.28 13.59 16.92
C LYS A 311 -14.66 14.05 16.45
N LYS A 312 -14.78 14.51 15.20
CA LYS A 312 -16.03 14.99 14.62
C LYS A 312 -17.07 13.88 14.43
N ILE A 313 -16.65 12.69 14.00
CA ILE A 313 -17.53 11.53 13.84
C ILE A 313 -18.03 11.06 15.21
N LYS A 314 -17.14 10.96 16.22
CA LYS A 314 -17.51 10.59 17.59
C LYS A 314 -18.56 11.55 18.18
N SER A 315 -18.37 12.88 18.04
CA SER A 315 -19.31 13.88 18.57
C SER A 315 -20.70 13.81 17.93
N LYS A 316 -20.78 13.49 16.63
CA LYS A 316 -22.06 13.30 15.93
C LYS A 316 -22.81 12.04 16.38
N ASN A 317 -22.08 10.94 16.55
CA ASN A 317 -22.68 9.68 16.99
C ASN A 317 -23.25 9.82 18.41
N LEU A 318 -22.59 10.58 19.30
CA LEU A 318 -23.08 10.88 20.65
C LEU A 318 -24.37 11.74 20.62
N LYS A 319 -24.43 12.76 19.76
CA LYS A 319 -25.65 13.59 19.61
C LYS A 319 -26.84 12.81 19.03
N GLY A 320 -26.60 11.84 18.14
CA GLY A 320 -27.67 11.00 17.58
C GLY A 320 -28.24 10.00 18.59
N ILE A 321 -27.52 9.63 19.65
CA ILE A 321 -28.01 8.74 20.72
C ILE A 321 -28.85 9.51 21.72
N LEU A 322 -28.65 10.83 21.88
CA LEU A 322 -29.40 11.68 22.81
C LEU A 322 -30.74 12.18 22.26
N ILE A 323 -31.08 11.87 21.01
CA ILE A 323 -32.30 12.30 20.31
C ILE A 323 -33.25 11.10 20.03
N GLN A 324 -32.88 9.88 20.41
CA GLN A 324 -33.74 8.69 20.48
C GLN A 324 -34.09 8.39 21.95
#